data_38a5e53314a449c9b5f6aa6d5d4e8b9a
#
_entry.id   38a5e53314a449c9b5f6aa6d5d4e8b9a
#
_cell.length_a   1.000
_cell.length_b   1.000
_cell.length_c   1.000
_cell.angle_alpha   90.00
_cell.angle_beta   90.00
_cell.angle_gamma   90.00
#
_symmetry.space_group_name_H-M   'P 1'
#
loop_
_entity.id
_entity.type
_entity.pdbx_description
1 polymer ?
#
loop_
_entity_poly.entity_id
_entity_poly.type
_entity_poly.pdbx_seq_one_letter_code
_entity_poly.pdbx_strand_id
1 'polypeptide(L)'
;MKKKTILITGASGDVGTHLRRELAKRYRIRASDLRPLKKVGRETFMRADISRMADALRITKGVDAVVHLGGYSVEGPWEGILGANIVGCYNVFEAARRNGVKRIVFPTSNPAVGFYRRSE
;
A
#
# COMPACT_ATOMS: atom_id res chain seq x y z
N MET A 1 24.56 6.21 8.54
CA MET A 1 23.86 5.08 7.91
C MET A 1 22.75 5.56 6.98
N LYS A 2 22.61 4.92 5.84
CA LYS A 2 21.55 5.25 4.89
C LYS A 2 20.22 4.79 5.43
N LYS A 3 19.22 5.67 5.43
CA LYS A 3 17.86 5.32 5.84
C LYS A 3 17.26 4.30 4.88
N LYS A 4 16.49 3.37 5.42
CA LYS A 4 15.68 2.45 4.62
C LYS A 4 14.49 3.19 4.01
N THR A 5 14.06 2.74 2.85
CA THR A 5 12.92 3.30 2.14
C THR A 5 11.70 2.41 2.33
N ILE A 6 10.61 3.02 2.72
CA ILE A 6 9.31 2.34 2.86
C ILE A 6 8.35 2.91 1.83
N LEU A 7 7.75 2.02 1.04
CA LEU A 7 6.64 2.37 0.17
C LEU A 7 5.34 2.25 0.95
N ILE A 8 4.51 3.29 0.90
CA ILE A 8 3.15 3.25 1.42
C ILE A 8 2.20 3.41 0.24
N THR A 9 1.41 2.39 -0.06
CA THR A 9 0.33 2.47 -1.03
C THR A 9 -0.95 2.93 -0.33
N GLY A 10 -1.91 3.50 -1.07
CA GLY A 10 -3.08 4.09 -0.43
C GLY A 10 -2.73 5.27 0.45
N ALA A 11 -1.69 5.99 0.09
CA ALA A 11 -1.02 6.96 0.93
C ALA A 11 -1.86 8.23 1.20
N SER A 12 -2.88 8.49 0.38
CA SER A 12 -3.77 9.66 0.57
C SER A 12 -4.86 9.43 1.60
N GLY A 13 -5.10 8.19 2.02
CA GLY A 13 -6.11 7.87 3.03
C GLY A 13 -5.70 8.31 4.42
N ASP A 14 -6.61 8.15 5.38
CA ASP A 14 -6.38 8.58 6.77
C ASP A 14 -5.22 7.84 7.42
N VAL A 15 -5.21 6.52 7.31
CA VAL A 15 -4.13 5.70 7.88
C VAL A 15 -2.81 6.01 7.17
N GLY A 16 -2.83 6.09 5.83
CA GLY A 16 -1.64 6.42 5.04
C GLY A 16 -1.05 7.78 5.42
N THR A 17 -1.88 8.78 5.59
CA THR A 17 -1.45 10.12 5.99
C THR A 17 -0.78 10.10 7.36
N HIS A 18 -1.38 9.40 8.31
CA HIS A 18 -0.80 9.26 9.64
C HIS A 18 0.55 8.55 9.60
N LEU A 19 0.62 7.42 8.90
CA LEU A 19 1.85 6.64 8.79
C LEU A 19 2.96 7.40 8.07
N ARG A 20 2.63 8.18 7.05
CA ARG A 20 3.65 9.01 6.38
C ARG A 20 4.33 9.96 7.35
N ARG A 21 3.56 10.56 8.25
CA ARG A 21 4.12 11.47 9.27
C ARG A 21 4.99 10.72 10.28
N GLU A 22 4.48 9.64 10.82
CA GLU A 22 5.17 8.91 11.90
C GLU A 22 6.41 8.18 11.39
N LEU A 23 6.31 7.48 10.28
CA LEU A 23 7.43 6.70 9.75
C LEU A 23 8.53 7.58 9.15
N ALA A 24 8.20 8.78 8.71
CA ALA A 24 9.20 9.71 8.17
C ALA A 24 10.25 10.14 9.21
N LYS A 25 9.98 9.95 10.48
CA LYS A 25 10.94 10.22 11.57
C LYS A 25 12.15 9.29 11.50
N ARG A 26 11.99 8.10 10.94
CA ARG A 26 13.03 7.06 10.90
C ARG A 26 13.38 6.57 9.50
N TYR A 27 12.47 6.73 8.55
CA TYR A 27 12.60 6.13 7.23
C TYR A 27 12.42 7.16 6.13
N ARG A 28 12.94 6.83 4.96
CA ARG A 28 12.63 7.55 3.74
C ARG A 28 11.30 7.01 3.24
N ILE A 29 10.34 7.88 2.94
CA ILE A 29 8.99 7.49 2.56
C ILE A 29 8.78 7.71 1.06
N ARG A 30 8.34 6.66 0.39
CA ARG A 30 7.77 6.74 -0.95
C ARG A 30 6.27 6.53 -0.80
N ALA A 31 5.49 7.55 -1.15
CA ALA A 31 4.05 7.52 -1.06
C ALA A 31 3.46 7.26 -2.45
N SER A 32 2.49 6.37 -2.55
CA SER A 32 1.80 6.08 -3.80
C SER A 32 0.31 6.02 -3.61
N ASP A 33 -0.41 6.55 -4.59
CA ASP A 33 -1.85 6.49 -4.64
C ASP A 33 -2.30 6.73 -6.08
N LEU A 34 -3.52 6.37 -6.40
CA LEU A 34 -4.15 6.72 -7.66
C LEU A 34 -4.50 8.21 -7.69
N ARG A 35 -4.86 8.77 -6.54
CA ARG A 35 -5.22 10.18 -6.38
C ARG A 35 -4.00 11.00 -5.98
N PRO A 36 -3.93 12.29 -6.38
CA PRO A 36 -2.90 13.17 -5.85
C PRO A 36 -3.07 13.31 -4.34
N LEU A 37 -1.94 13.51 -3.65
CA LEU A 37 -1.96 13.71 -2.21
C LEU A 37 -1.30 15.03 -1.83
N LYS A 38 -1.69 15.55 -0.67
CA LYS A 38 -1.03 16.68 -0.07
C LYS A 38 0.17 16.20 0.72
N LYS A 39 1.35 16.71 0.42
CA LYS A 39 2.56 16.37 1.15
C LYS A 39 2.46 16.76 2.62
N VAL A 40 2.96 15.90 3.48
CA VAL A 40 3.04 16.16 4.93
C VAL A 40 4.50 16.26 5.40
N GLY A 41 5.46 16.02 4.51
CA GLY A 41 6.88 16.06 4.84
C GLY A 41 7.73 15.96 3.57
N ARG A 42 8.82 15.20 3.66
CA ARG A 42 9.79 15.03 2.58
C ARG A 42 9.54 13.77 1.74
N GLU A 43 8.36 13.17 1.84
CA GLU A 43 8.06 11.99 1.05
C GLU A 43 8.12 12.26 -0.44
N THR A 44 8.56 11.26 -1.20
CA THR A 44 8.46 11.25 -2.65
C THR A 44 7.11 10.66 -3.03
N PHE A 45 6.37 11.31 -3.90
CA PHE A 45 5.09 10.80 -4.39
C PHE A 45 5.25 10.19 -5.78
N MET A 46 4.70 8.99 -5.96
CA MET A 46 4.59 8.32 -7.26
C MET A 46 3.15 7.90 -7.48
N ARG A 47 2.49 8.54 -8.44
CA ARG A 47 1.14 8.12 -8.81
C ARG A 47 1.18 6.74 -9.46
N ALA A 48 0.28 5.85 -9.05
CA ALA A 48 0.22 4.50 -9.61
C ALA A 48 -1.18 3.92 -9.50
N ASP A 49 -1.53 3.16 -10.50
CA ASP A 49 -2.71 2.30 -10.51
C ASP A 49 -2.24 0.87 -10.25
N ILE A 50 -2.49 0.38 -9.05
CA ILE A 50 -2.01 -0.96 -8.65
C ILE A 50 -2.70 -2.10 -9.37
N SER A 51 -3.81 -1.85 -10.07
CA SER A 51 -4.40 -2.84 -10.95
C SER A 51 -3.51 -3.16 -12.17
N ARG A 52 -2.46 -2.36 -12.37
CA ARG A 52 -1.47 -2.55 -13.43
C ARG A 52 -0.16 -3.04 -12.86
N MET A 53 0.30 -4.20 -13.32
CA MET A 53 1.56 -4.76 -12.85
C MET A 53 2.75 -3.84 -13.11
N ALA A 54 2.78 -3.15 -14.25
CA ALA A 54 3.86 -2.22 -14.58
C ALA A 54 3.98 -1.11 -13.53
N ASP A 55 2.85 -0.58 -13.06
CA ASP A 55 2.84 0.45 -12.01
C ASP A 55 3.32 -0.13 -10.67
N ALA A 56 2.85 -1.32 -10.32
CA ALA A 56 3.28 -2.00 -9.09
C ALA A 56 4.79 -2.25 -9.09
N LEU A 57 5.35 -2.70 -10.22
CA LEU A 57 6.78 -2.89 -10.36
C LEU A 57 7.55 -1.58 -10.21
N ARG A 58 7.03 -0.51 -10.78
CA ARG A 58 7.69 0.79 -10.74
C ARG A 58 7.76 1.35 -9.31
N ILE A 59 6.67 1.28 -8.56
CA ILE A 59 6.64 1.84 -7.21
C ILE A 59 7.38 0.99 -6.17
N THR A 60 7.51 -0.32 -6.40
CA THR A 60 8.21 -1.20 -5.46
C THR A 60 9.71 -1.30 -5.71
N LYS A 61 10.19 -0.72 -6.82
CA LYS A 61 11.62 -0.80 -7.16
C LYS A 61 12.48 -0.03 -6.16
N GLY A 62 13.44 -0.72 -5.58
CA GLY A 62 14.42 -0.10 -4.69
C GLY A 62 13.92 0.21 -3.29
N VAL A 63 12.76 -0.29 -2.89
CA VAL A 63 12.27 -0.11 -1.51
C VAL A 63 12.64 -1.30 -0.64
N ASP A 64 12.78 -1.04 0.65
CA ASP A 64 13.13 -2.07 1.62
C ASP A 64 11.90 -2.77 2.20
N ALA A 65 10.81 -2.04 2.30
CA ALA A 65 9.55 -2.56 2.83
C ALA A 65 8.36 -1.88 2.16
N VAL A 66 7.22 -2.55 2.18
CA VAL A 66 5.95 -2.03 1.67
C VAL A 66 4.91 -2.08 2.78
N VAL A 67 4.21 -0.98 2.99
CA VAL A 67 2.96 -0.93 3.74
C VAL A 67 1.84 -0.77 2.71
N HIS A 68 1.07 -1.83 2.51
CA HIS A 68 0.07 -1.85 1.46
C HIS A 68 -1.32 -1.51 2.02
N LEU A 69 -1.75 -0.28 1.80
CA LEU A 69 -3.05 0.23 2.22
C LEU A 69 -3.97 0.53 1.04
N GLY A 70 -3.48 0.34 -0.19
CA GLY A 70 -4.23 0.65 -1.40
C GLY A 70 -5.43 -0.26 -1.58
N GLY A 71 -6.49 0.29 -2.17
CA GLY A 71 -7.72 -0.42 -2.45
C GLY A 71 -8.93 0.31 -1.87
N TYR A 72 -10.11 -0.26 -2.10
CA TYR A 72 -11.34 0.24 -1.49
C TYR A 72 -11.41 -0.20 -0.04
N SER A 73 -11.59 0.77 0.85
CA SER A 73 -11.79 0.50 2.29
C SER A 73 -13.25 0.32 2.65
N VAL A 74 -14.15 0.62 1.72
CA VAL A 74 -15.61 0.53 1.85
C VAL A 74 -16.17 -0.20 0.64
N GLU A 75 -17.46 -0.48 0.63
CA GLU A 75 -18.13 -1.09 -0.50
C GLU A 75 -18.02 -0.23 -1.76
N GLY A 76 -17.96 -0.89 -2.90
CA GLY A 76 -17.86 -0.23 -4.20
C GLY A 76 -18.27 -1.17 -5.33
N PRO A 77 -18.22 -0.70 -6.60
CA PRO A 77 -18.56 -1.54 -7.73
C PRO A 77 -17.57 -2.71 -7.87
N TRP A 78 -18.08 -3.83 -8.34
CA TRP A 78 -17.30 -5.07 -8.44
C TRP A 78 -16.00 -4.89 -9.23
N GLU A 79 -16.06 -4.23 -10.38
CA GLU A 79 -14.87 -4.02 -11.22
C GLU A 79 -13.80 -3.21 -10.48
N GLY A 80 -14.22 -2.21 -9.72
CA GLY A 80 -13.29 -1.39 -8.92
C GLY A 80 -12.65 -2.21 -7.80
N ILE A 81 -13.45 -2.99 -7.08
CA ILE A 81 -12.95 -3.85 -6.01
C ILE A 81 -12.06 -4.95 -6.57
N LEU A 82 -12.46 -5.58 -7.67
CA LEU A 82 -11.63 -6.60 -8.33
C LEU A 82 -10.28 -6.02 -8.72
N GLY A 83 -10.26 -4.88 -9.39
CA GLY A 83 -9.02 -4.26 -9.85
C GLY A 83 -8.12 -3.78 -8.71
N ALA A 84 -8.70 -3.10 -7.73
CA ALA A 84 -7.90 -2.48 -6.66
C ALA A 84 -7.59 -3.45 -5.53
N ASN A 85 -8.57 -4.23 -5.06
CA ASN A 85 -8.39 -5.05 -3.86
C ASN A 85 -7.86 -6.46 -4.16
N ILE A 86 -8.24 -7.05 -5.27
CA ILE A 86 -7.84 -8.42 -5.60
C ILE A 86 -6.63 -8.40 -6.52
N VAL A 87 -6.79 -7.87 -7.73
CA VAL A 87 -5.69 -7.78 -8.71
C VAL A 87 -4.58 -6.89 -8.18
N GLY A 88 -4.93 -5.74 -7.60
CA GLY A 88 -3.96 -4.80 -7.03
C GLY A 88 -3.14 -5.40 -5.89
N CYS A 89 -3.79 -6.15 -5.01
CA CYS A 89 -3.09 -6.84 -3.92
C CYS A 89 -2.09 -7.86 -4.46
N TYR A 90 -2.51 -8.70 -5.41
CA TYR A 90 -1.62 -9.63 -6.08
C TYR A 90 -0.45 -8.90 -6.74
N ASN A 91 -0.74 -7.84 -7.48
CA ASN A 91 0.30 -7.10 -8.20
C ASN A 91 1.34 -6.50 -7.26
N VAL A 92 0.90 -5.91 -6.15
CA VAL A 92 1.84 -5.33 -5.19
C VAL A 92 2.71 -6.41 -4.55
N PHE A 93 2.12 -7.53 -4.13
CA PHE A 93 2.88 -8.62 -3.53
C PHE A 93 3.86 -9.24 -4.54
N GLU A 94 3.40 -9.53 -5.76
CA GLU A 94 4.25 -10.13 -6.78
C GLU A 94 5.35 -9.16 -7.23
N ALA A 95 5.03 -7.88 -7.40
CA ALA A 95 6.02 -6.88 -7.75
C ALA A 95 7.08 -6.72 -6.65
N ALA A 96 6.64 -6.72 -5.40
CA ALA A 96 7.55 -6.67 -4.26
C ALA A 96 8.49 -7.88 -4.25
N ARG A 97 7.94 -9.08 -4.53
CA ARG A 97 8.75 -10.29 -4.63
C ARG A 97 9.80 -10.17 -5.73
N ARG A 98 9.39 -9.74 -6.92
CA ARG A 98 10.31 -9.59 -8.07
C ARG A 98 11.40 -8.57 -7.80
N ASN A 99 11.08 -7.51 -7.07
CA ASN A 99 12.03 -6.44 -6.74
C ASN A 99 12.83 -6.70 -5.46
N GLY A 100 12.69 -7.88 -4.86
CA GLY A 100 13.47 -8.26 -3.68
C GLY A 100 13.11 -7.51 -2.41
N VAL A 101 11.89 -6.98 -2.31
CA VAL A 101 11.40 -6.34 -1.10
C VAL A 101 11.33 -7.36 0.02
N LYS A 102 11.91 -7.04 1.18
CA LYS A 102 12.08 -8.01 2.25
C LYS A 102 10.90 -8.08 3.22
N ARG A 103 10.05 -7.05 3.26
CA ARG A 103 8.94 -7.02 4.22
C ARG A 103 7.74 -6.32 3.63
N ILE A 104 6.59 -6.93 3.84
CA ILE A 104 5.30 -6.34 3.49
C ILE A 104 4.44 -6.35 4.74
N VAL A 105 3.84 -5.20 5.05
CA VAL A 105 2.81 -5.07 6.08
C VAL A 105 1.50 -4.83 5.37
N PHE A 106 0.53 -5.69 5.63
CA PHE A 106 -0.78 -5.64 4.99
C PHE A 106 -1.86 -5.70 6.06
N PRO A 107 -2.68 -4.65 6.20
CA PRO A 107 -3.77 -4.66 7.16
C PRO A 107 -4.88 -5.60 6.71
N THR A 108 -5.45 -6.34 7.64
CA THR A 108 -6.64 -7.13 7.43
C THR A 108 -7.81 -6.48 8.17
N SER A 109 -8.96 -7.14 8.17
CA SER A 109 -10.16 -6.58 8.76
C SER A 109 -10.88 -7.62 9.61
N ASN A 110 -11.46 -7.20 10.72
CA ASN A 110 -12.28 -8.06 11.55
C ASN A 110 -13.42 -8.75 10.79
N PRO A 111 -14.13 -8.08 9.85
CA PRO A 111 -15.15 -8.74 9.05
C PRO A 111 -14.68 -9.94 8.22
N ALA A 112 -13.39 -10.06 7.96
CA ALA A 112 -12.86 -11.23 7.25
C ALA A 112 -13.15 -12.54 7.97
N VAL A 113 -13.23 -12.51 9.30
CA VAL A 113 -13.56 -13.68 10.15
C VAL A 113 -14.62 -13.35 11.20
N GLY A 114 -15.17 -12.15 11.19
CA GLY A 114 -16.04 -11.64 12.25
C GLY A 114 -17.45 -12.20 12.27
N PHE A 115 -17.86 -12.92 11.22
CA PHE A 115 -19.21 -13.47 11.13
C PHE A 115 -19.28 -14.93 11.56
N TYR A 116 -18.18 -15.53 11.92
CA TYR A 116 -18.18 -16.88 12.46
C TYR A 116 -18.56 -16.87 13.92
N ARG A 117 -19.38 -17.85 14.32
CA ARG A 117 -19.75 -18.04 15.71
C ARG A 117 -18.53 -18.52 16.49
N ARG A 118 -18.45 -18.16 17.78
CA ARG A 118 -17.32 -18.57 18.63
C ARG A 118 -17.17 -20.10 18.78
N SER A 119 -18.25 -20.84 18.53
CA SER A 119 -18.26 -22.30 18.63
C SER A 119 -17.86 -23.01 17.33
N GLU A 120 -17.50 -22.28 16.31
CA GLU A 120 -17.18 -22.80 14.98
C GLU A 120 -15.70 -22.74 14.65
#